data_4976a534da64460eb1b8c5d5c55c5a9e
#
_entry.id   4976a534da64460eb1b8c5d5c55c5a9e
#
_cell.length_a   1.000
_cell.length_b   1.000
_cell.length_c   1.000
_cell.angle_alpha   90.00
_cell.angle_beta   90.00
_cell.angle_gamma   90.00
#
_symmetry.space_group_name_H-M   'P 1'
#
loop_
_entity.id
_entity.type
_entity.pdbx_description
1 polymer ?
#
loop_
_entity_poly.entity_id
_entity_poly.type
_entity_poly.pdbx_seq_one_letter_code
_entity_poly.pdbx_strand_id
1 'polypeptide(L)'
;NPAIPQVFERSSLDQWALSESNDLIARVHAALEEFDTQLAGRLLSNFIDDLSNWYVRRSRRRFWDGDLAALSTLHECLRTVTLLMAPFTPFITDRVWGDLFAVHGNEPESVHLASWPQAQLSLVRPELSEQVALVRRLVELGRAARAESKVKTRQPLRRALVAAGGWSQLPADLLREITDELNVLSAVALDSSDSDLVEVSVKANFRELGKRFGKQTPIVAKSVAAANAAELVSAIRATGSFELTVDGETVTVTPDDVVITETPKQGWAVATDGGETVALDLTLDRFVKHVAAV
;
A
#
# COMPACT_ATOMS: atom_id res chain seq x y z
N ASN A 1 37.52 -1.97 8.33
CA ASN A 1 36.18 -1.46 8.14
C ASN A 1 35.37 -2.54 7.43
N PRO A 2 34.16 -2.88 7.88
CA PRO A 2 33.28 -3.76 7.14
C PRO A 2 32.97 -3.12 5.78
N ALA A 3 32.98 -3.93 4.71
CA ALA A 3 32.67 -3.45 3.38
C ALA A 3 31.17 -3.16 3.26
N ILE A 4 30.83 -2.08 2.55
CA ILE A 4 29.42 -1.77 2.21
C ILE A 4 28.93 -2.85 1.25
N PRO A 5 27.78 -3.53 1.53
CA PRO A 5 27.25 -4.54 0.64
C PRO A 5 26.92 -3.96 -0.75
N GLN A 6 27.10 -4.79 -1.78
CA GLN A 6 26.67 -4.43 -3.14
C GLN A 6 25.14 -4.20 -3.16
N VAL A 7 24.66 -3.38 -4.11
CA VAL A 7 23.25 -2.98 -4.16
C VAL A 7 22.31 -4.19 -4.17
N PHE A 8 22.62 -5.23 -4.95
CA PHE A 8 21.79 -6.43 -5.08
C PHE A 8 21.84 -7.38 -3.87
N GLU A 9 22.75 -7.12 -2.92
CA GLU A 9 22.85 -7.86 -1.64
C GLU A 9 22.10 -7.13 -0.51
N ARG A 10 21.70 -5.88 -0.75
CA ARG A 10 20.94 -5.09 0.22
C ARG A 10 19.48 -5.57 0.29
N SER A 11 18.74 -5.13 1.31
CA SER A 11 17.31 -5.44 1.45
C SER A 11 16.48 -4.93 0.26
N SER A 12 15.31 -5.53 0.04
CA SER A 12 14.39 -5.07 -1.01
C SER A 12 14.02 -3.59 -0.85
N LEU A 13 13.92 -3.11 0.39
CA LEU A 13 13.63 -1.69 0.67
C LEU A 13 14.79 -0.77 0.27
N ASP A 14 16.04 -1.18 0.48
CA ASP A 14 17.22 -0.43 0.03
C ASP A 14 17.31 -0.40 -1.50
N GLN A 15 17.12 -1.56 -2.13
CA GLN A 15 17.13 -1.68 -3.58
C GLN A 15 16.02 -0.85 -4.22
N TRP A 16 14.84 -0.80 -3.60
CA TRP A 16 13.73 0.05 -4.03
C TRP A 16 14.10 1.53 -3.96
N ALA A 17 14.63 2.00 -2.83
CA ALA A 17 15.00 3.41 -2.69
C ALA A 17 16.04 3.85 -3.74
N LEU A 18 17.02 3.00 -4.05
CA LEU A 18 17.99 3.26 -5.09
C LEU A 18 17.40 3.18 -6.50
N SER A 19 16.47 2.26 -6.75
CA SER A 19 15.72 2.17 -8.00
C SER A 19 14.94 3.46 -8.26
N GLU A 20 14.13 3.91 -7.28
CA GLU A 20 13.37 5.16 -7.36
C GLU A 20 14.29 6.37 -7.55
N SER A 21 15.44 6.39 -6.86
CA SER A 21 16.45 7.46 -7.00
C SER A 21 17.01 7.54 -8.42
N ASN A 22 17.28 6.40 -9.06
CA ASN A 22 17.79 6.37 -10.43
C ASN A 22 16.72 6.70 -11.47
N ASP A 23 15.47 6.25 -11.28
CA ASP A 23 14.33 6.67 -12.10
C ASP A 23 14.09 8.18 -11.98
N LEU A 24 14.19 8.73 -10.76
CA LEU A 24 14.09 10.16 -10.50
C LEU A 24 15.12 10.95 -11.29
N ILE A 25 16.41 10.54 -11.31
CA ILE A 25 17.46 11.21 -12.08
C ILE A 25 17.05 11.29 -13.55
N ALA A 26 16.65 10.18 -14.15
CA ALA A 26 16.27 10.12 -15.56
C ALA A 26 15.08 11.03 -15.87
N ARG A 27 14.05 10.99 -15.03
CA ARG A 27 12.79 11.75 -15.25
C ARG A 27 12.97 13.24 -15.00
N VAL A 28 13.73 13.63 -13.97
CA VAL A 28 14.02 15.05 -13.69
C VAL A 28 14.90 15.61 -14.80
N HIS A 29 15.88 14.85 -15.27
CA HIS A 29 16.72 15.28 -16.41
C HIS A 29 15.84 15.53 -17.65
N ALA A 30 14.99 14.58 -18.03
CA ALA A 30 14.09 14.72 -19.17
C ALA A 30 13.13 15.93 -19.03
N ALA A 31 12.56 16.14 -17.84
CA ALA A 31 11.67 17.27 -17.60
C ALA A 31 12.40 18.62 -17.73
N LEU A 32 13.63 18.70 -17.26
CA LEU A 32 14.43 19.93 -17.38
C LEU A 32 14.90 20.21 -18.81
N GLU A 33 15.22 19.19 -19.61
CA GLU A 33 15.50 19.36 -21.04
C GLU A 33 14.31 19.92 -21.83
N GLU A 34 13.09 19.59 -21.39
CA GLU A 34 11.83 20.14 -21.93
C GLU A 34 11.40 21.46 -21.25
N PHE A 35 12.22 22.02 -20.36
CA PHE A 35 11.91 23.21 -19.54
C PHE A 35 10.67 23.05 -18.65
N ASP A 36 10.20 21.83 -18.36
CA ASP A 36 9.10 21.55 -17.43
C ASP A 36 9.60 21.50 -15.98
N THR A 37 9.92 22.69 -15.47
CA THR A 37 10.37 22.83 -14.06
C THR A 37 9.27 22.46 -13.05
N GLN A 38 8.01 22.56 -13.42
CA GLN A 38 6.90 22.19 -12.56
C GLN A 38 6.84 20.64 -12.39
N LEU A 39 7.01 19.91 -13.47
CA LEU A 39 7.09 18.44 -13.40
C LEU A 39 8.30 18.01 -12.58
N ALA A 40 9.49 18.58 -12.86
CA ALA A 40 10.71 18.29 -12.12
C ALA A 40 10.53 18.52 -10.62
N GLY A 41 9.94 19.65 -10.21
CA GLY A 41 9.65 19.96 -8.81
C GLY A 41 8.69 18.97 -8.15
N ARG A 42 7.64 18.52 -8.86
CA ARG A 42 6.70 17.50 -8.36
C ARG A 42 7.38 16.14 -8.17
N LEU A 43 8.21 15.71 -9.12
CA LEU A 43 8.96 14.46 -9.03
C LEU A 43 9.87 14.46 -7.81
N LEU A 44 10.61 15.55 -7.59
CA LEU A 44 11.48 15.73 -6.43
C LEU A 44 10.68 15.69 -5.11
N SER A 45 9.58 16.43 -5.03
CA SER A 45 8.73 16.45 -3.83
C SER A 45 8.20 15.06 -3.48
N ASN A 46 7.68 14.33 -4.47
CA ASN A 46 7.15 12.99 -4.27
C ASN A 46 8.24 12.01 -3.79
N PHE A 47 9.41 12.06 -4.38
CA PHE A 47 10.52 11.19 -3.95
C PHE A 47 10.97 11.51 -2.52
N ILE A 48 11.07 12.80 -2.14
CA ILE A 48 11.44 13.21 -0.78
C ILE A 48 10.40 12.73 0.23
N ASP A 49 9.11 12.82 -0.11
CA ASP A 49 8.03 12.32 0.73
C ASP A 49 8.11 10.81 0.90
N ASP A 50 8.36 10.07 -0.17
CA ASP A 50 8.51 8.61 -0.13
C ASP A 50 9.78 8.20 0.64
N LEU A 51 10.90 8.89 0.42
CA LEU A 51 12.14 8.65 1.15
C LEU A 51 11.94 8.88 2.67
N SER A 52 11.30 9.98 3.05
CA SER A 52 11.10 10.38 4.45
C SER A 52 10.05 9.51 5.14
N ASN A 53 8.86 9.42 4.55
CA ASN A 53 7.69 8.82 5.19
C ASN A 53 7.65 7.29 5.07
N TRP A 54 8.40 6.72 4.13
CA TRP A 54 8.47 5.28 3.95
C TRP A 54 9.87 4.74 4.25
N TYR A 55 10.89 5.06 3.47
CA TYR A 55 12.21 4.48 3.63
C TYR A 55 12.85 4.80 4.98
N VAL A 56 12.99 6.08 5.32
CA VAL A 56 13.65 6.53 6.58
C VAL A 56 12.87 6.04 7.79
N ARG A 57 11.54 6.15 7.76
CA ARG A 57 10.71 5.71 8.86
C ARG A 57 10.85 4.20 9.12
N ARG A 58 10.87 3.39 8.05
CA ARG A 58 11.01 1.92 8.13
C ARG A 58 12.42 1.48 8.51
N SER A 59 13.42 2.19 8.04
CA SER A 59 14.83 1.88 8.31
C SER A 59 15.36 2.45 9.63
N ARG A 60 14.53 3.15 10.43
CA ARG A 60 14.99 3.84 11.66
C ARG A 60 15.77 2.92 12.60
N ARG A 61 15.29 1.70 12.87
CA ARG A 61 15.97 0.74 13.73
C ARG A 61 17.32 0.34 13.14
N ARG A 62 17.37 0.08 11.84
CA ARG A 62 18.61 -0.27 11.13
C ARG A 62 19.67 0.84 11.23
N PHE A 63 19.26 2.10 11.17
CA PHE A 63 20.16 3.24 11.37
C PHE A 63 20.75 3.26 12.79
N TRP A 64 19.93 3.00 13.81
CA TRP A 64 20.40 2.91 15.20
C TRP A 64 21.35 1.73 15.42
N ASP A 65 21.11 0.63 14.75
CA ASP A 65 21.93 -0.59 14.82
C ASP A 65 23.23 -0.45 13.97
N GLY A 66 23.41 0.67 13.27
CA GLY A 66 24.60 0.95 12.44
C GLY A 66 24.67 0.12 11.16
N ASP A 67 23.54 -0.28 10.60
CA ASP A 67 23.45 -1.04 9.34
C ASP A 67 24.04 -0.22 8.18
N LEU A 68 25.21 -0.65 7.68
CA LEU A 68 25.94 0.05 6.62
C LEU A 68 25.19 0.06 5.29
N ALA A 69 24.40 -0.97 4.99
CA ALA A 69 23.60 -1.00 3.77
C ALA A 69 22.52 0.11 3.80
N ALA A 70 21.81 0.22 4.92
CA ALA A 70 20.79 1.25 5.10
C ALA A 70 21.40 2.66 5.11
N LEU A 71 22.48 2.87 5.84
CA LEU A 71 23.15 4.18 5.92
C LEU A 71 23.71 4.62 4.57
N SER A 72 24.36 3.70 3.82
CA SER A 72 24.86 4.02 2.48
C SER A 72 23.74 4.31 1.50
N THR A 73 22.64 3.55 1.55
CA THR A 73 21.48 3.80 0.70
C THR A 73 20.89 5.17 0.97
N LEU A 74 20.71 5.55 2.24
CA LEU A 74 20.24 6.90 2.59
C LEU A 74 21.20 7.99 2.12
N HIS A 75 22.50 7.79 2.31
CA HIS A 75 23.53 8.73 1.86
C HIS A 75 23.50 8.91 0.33
N GLU A 76 23.38 7.82 -0.43
CA GLU A 76 23.28 7.86 -1.90
C GLU A 76 22.01 8.60 -2.35
N CYS A 77 20.85 8.32 -1.73
CA CYS A 77 19.59 9.02 -2.03
C CYS A 77 19.65 10.51 -1.69
N LEU A 78 20.22 10.88 -0.52
CA LEU A 78 20.37 12.28 -0.11
C LEU A 78 21.32 13.04 -1.04
N ARG A 79 22.42 12.40 -1.49
CA ARG A 79 23.33 12.98 -2.46
C ARG A 79 22.61 13.29 -3.77
N THR A 80 21.83 12.34 -4.28
CA THR A 80 21.04 12.50 -5.51
C THR A 80 20.05 13.66 -5.37
N VAL A 81 19.25 13.68 -4.31
CA VAL A 81 18.29 14.76 -4.06
C VAL A 81 18.97 16.11 -3.98
N THR A 82 20.10 16.22 -3.27
CA THR A 82 20.84 17.48 -3.12
C THR A 82 21.33 18.01 -4.47
N LEU A 83 21.84 17.14 -5.33
CA LEU A 83 22.28 17.50 -6.68
C LEU A 83 21.10 17.94 -7.56
N LEU A 84 20.03 17.19 -7.60
CA LEU A 84 18.87 17.48 -8.43
C LEU A 84 18.11 18.74 -7.98
N MET A 85 18.15 19.05 -6.68
CA MET A 85 17.51 20.25 -6.13
C MET A 85 18.38 21.50 -6.22
N ALA A 86 19.66 21.39 -6.53
CA ALA A 86 20.55 22.54 -6.57
C ALA A 86 20.07 23.70 -7.47
N PRO A 87 19.50 23.46 -8.66
CA PRO A 87 18.93 24.52 -9.48
C PRO A 87 17.69 25.20 -8.88
N PHE A 88 16.94 24.52 -8.02
CA PHE A 88 15.68 25.02 -7.43
C PHE A 88 15.91 25.73 -6.09
N THR A 89 16.81 25.21 -5.28
CA THR A 89 17.08 25.69 -3.91
C THR A 89 18.58 25.83 -3.65
N PRO A 90 19.28 26.75 -4.37
CA PRO A 90 20.74 26.78 -4.44
C PRO A 90 21.44 26.94 -3.08
N PHE A 91 20.88 27.75 -2.19
CA PHE A 91 21.55 28.05 -0.92
C PHE A 91 21.46 26.89 0.09
N ILE A 92 20.29 26.26 0.22
CA ILE A 92 20.11 25.15 1.16
C ILE A 92 20.85 23.90 0.69
N THR A 93 20.84 23.62 -0.61
CA THR A 93 21.55 22.47 -1.18
C THR A 93 23.06 22.60 -1.07
N ASP A 94 23.59 23.81 -1.24
CA ASP A 94 25.01 24.06 -1.04
C ASP A 94 25.40 23.88 0.44
N ARG A 95 24.57 24.34 1.36
CA ARG A 95 24.81 24.13 2.78
C ARG A 95 24.79 22.64 3.14
N VAL A 96 23.78 21.89 2.69
CA VAL A 96 23.68 20.43 2.90
C VAL A 96 24.88 19.71 2.28
N TRP A 97 25.30 20.13 1.09
CA TRP A 97 26.45 19.56 0.41
C TRP A 97 27.75 19.74 1.23
N GLY A 98 28.01 20.94 1.71
CA GLY A 98 29.14 21.21 2.56
C GLY A 98 29.19 20.39 3.84
N ASP A 99 28.02 20.23 4.49
CA ASP A 99 27.94 19.53 5.77
C ASP A 99 28.02 18.00 5.64
N LEU A 100 27.50 17.41 4.53
CA LEU A 100 27.36 15.96 4.38
C LEU A 100 28.36 15.32 3.39
N PHE A 101 28.76 16.02 2.33
CA PHE A 101 29.48 15.41 1.21
C PHE A 101 30.89 15.99 1.05
N ALA A 102 31.02 17.30 1.01
CA ALA A 102 32.33 17.95 0.80
C ALA A 102 33.28 17.78 1.99
N VAL A 103 32.77 17.56 3.19
CA VAL A 103 33.55 17.43 4.44
C VAL A 103 34.64 16.35 4.38
N HIS A 104 34.49 15.34 3.55
CA HIS A 104 35.47 14.26 3.42
C HIS A 104 36.54 14.48 2.32
N GLY A 105 36.49 15.60 1.60
CA GLY A 105 37.47 15.97 0.60
C GLY A 105 37.46 15.16 -0.70
N ASN A 106 36.50 14.28 -0.90
CA ASN A 106 36.36 13.47 -2.12
C ASN A 106 35.38 14.09 -3.12
N GLU A 107 34.65 15.13 -2.71
CA GLU A 107 33.67 15.85 -3.53
C GLU A 107 34.09 17.33 -3.66
N PRO A 108 33.62 18.06 -4.67
CA PRO A 108 33.85 19.51 -4.80
C PRO A 108 33.35 20.26 -3.56
N GLU A 109 33.93 21.43 -3.29
CA GLU A 109 33.56 22.27 -2.14
C GLU A 109 32.14 22.80 -2.17
N SER A 110 31.51 22.86 -3.36
CA SER A 110 30.15 23.32 -3.57
C SER A 110 29.38 22.34 -4.46
N VAL A 111 28.08 22.17 -4.19
CA VAL A 111 27.18 21.40 -5.04
C VAL A 111 27.10 21.91 -6.47
N HIS A 112 27.32 23.21 -6.66
CA HIS A 112 27.29 23.89 -7.96
C HIS A 112 28.56 23.61 -8.82
N LEU A 113 29.60 23.05 -8.23
CA LEU A 113 30.79 22.57 -8.92
C LEU A 113 30.76 21.07 -9.19
N ALA A 114 29.77 20.37 -8.64
CA ALA A 114 29.61 18.96 -8.84
C ALA A 114 28.94 18.65 -10.20
N SER A 115 29.26 17.48 -10.76
CA SER A 115 28.64 17.03 -12.00
C SER A 115 27.16 16.64 -11.77
N TRP A 116 26.33 16.92 -12.78
CA TRP A 116 24.94 16.45 -12.80
C TRP A 116 24.89 14.92 -12.69
N PRO A 117 24.02 14.35 -11.84
CA PRO A 117 23.99 12.92 -11.63
C PRO A 117 23.53 12.18 -12.88
N GLN A 118 24.13 11.03 -13.12
CA GLN A 118 23.77 10.13 -14.23
C GLN A 118 22.96 8.95 -13.72
N ALA A 119 21.83 8.67 -14.33
CA ALA A 119 20.98 7.53 -13.98
C ALA A 119 21.67 6.21 -14.34
N GLN A 120 21.79 5.31 -13.38
CA GLN A 120 22.21 3.92 -13.60
C GLN A 120 20.96 3.07 -13.88
N LEU A 121 20.57 2.99 -15.16
CA LEU A 121 19.33 2.31 -15.57
C LEU A 121 19.32 0.81 -15.19
N SER A 122 20.48 0.19 -15.01
CA SER A 122 20.60 -1.20 -14.52
C SER A 122 20.13 -1.38 -13.07
N LEU A 123 19.99 -0.31 -12.30
CA LEU A 123 19.46 -0.31 -10.95
C LEU A 123 17.94 -0.04 -10.90
N VAL A 124 17.35 0.43 -12.00
CA VAL A 124 15.90 0.68 -12.08
C VAL A 124 15.15 -0.65 -12.17
N ARG A 125 14.26 -0.90 -11.21
CA ARG A 125 13.51 -2.15 -11.04
C ARG A 125 12.02 -1.89 -10.91
N PRO A 126 11.28 -1.74 -12.02
CA PRO A 126 9.84 -1.42 -11.99
C PRO A 126 9.01 -2.43 -11.21
N GLU A 127 9.34 -3.72 -11.32
CA GLU A 127 8.66 -4.78 -10.57
C GLU A 127 8.74 -4.59 -9.06
N LEU A 128 9.90 -4.15 -8.56
CA LEU A 128 10.10 -3.87 -7.12
C LEU A 128 9.30 -2.65 -6.68
N SER A 129 9.20 -1.63 -7.53
CA SER A 129 8.36 -0.45 -7.30
C SER A 129 6.88 -0.82 -7.19
N GLU A 130 6.39 -1.72 -8.06
CA GLU A 130 5.03 -2.26 -7.99
C GLU A 130 4.79 -3.07 -6.72
N GLN A 131 5.76 -3.91 -6.32
CA GLN A 131 5.70 -4.68 -5.08
C GLN A 131 5.64 -3.80 -3.83
N VAL A 132 6.47 -2.75 -3.75
CA VAL A 132 6.44 -1.81 -2.63
C VAL A 132 5.14 -0.99 -2.64
N ALA A 133 4.64 -0.60 -3.81
CA ALA A 133 3.34 0.06 -3.93
C ALA A 133 2.20 -0.84 -3.44
N LEU A 134 2.22 -2.15 -3.76
CA LEU A 134 1.27 -3.12 -3.23
C LEU A 134 1.36 -3.21 -1.70
N VAL A 135 2.56 -3.34 -1.14
CA VAL A 135 2.77 -3.36 0.32
C VAL A 135 2.17 -2.12 0.99
N ARG A 136 2.38 -0.94 0.42
CA ARG A 136 1.83 0.34 0.94
C ARG A 136 0.31 0.32 0.95
N ARG A 137 -0.34 -0.09 -0.14
CA ARG A 137 -1.81 -0.18 -0.21
C ARG A 137 -2.36 -1.17 0.81
N LEU A 138 -1.75 -2.35 0.95
CA LEU A 138 -2.16 -3.36 1.93
C LEU A 138 -2.02 -2.85 3.38
N VAL A 139 -0.95 -2.11 3.67
CA VAL A 139 -0.75 -1.47 4.99
C VAL A 139 -1.83 -0.42 5.25
N GLU A 140 -2.19 0.40 4.26
CA GLU A 140 -3.27 1.40 4.38
C GLU A 140 -4.62 0.72 4.61
N LEU A 141 -4.95 -0.34 3.86
CA LEU A 141 -6.16 -1.13 4.09
C LEU A 141 -6.21 -1.73 5.50
N GLY A 142 -5.12 -2.34 5.95
CA GLY A 142 -5.05 -2.91 7.29
C GLY A 142 -5.20 -1.85 8.39
N ARG A 143 -4.68 -0.63 8.18
CA ARG A 143 -4.88 0.49 9.08
C ARG A 143 -6.32 0.99 9.08
N ALA A 144 -6.96 1.04 7.90
CA ALA A 144 -8.37 1.39 7.78
C ALA A 144 -9.26 0.37 8.53
N ALA A 145 -9.01 -0.93 8.34
CA ALA A 145 -9.71 -1.99 9.06
C ALA A 145 -9.56 -1.84 10.60
N ARG A 146 -8.35 -1.52 11.10
CA ARG A 146 -8.13 -1.22 12.52
C ARG A 146 -8.93 -0.01 13.01
N ALA A 147 -8.95 1.06 12.23
CA ALA A 147 -9.63 2.30 12.58
C ALA A 147 -11.14 2.11 12.69
N GLU A 148 -11.75 1.43 11.72
CA GLU A 148 -13.18 1.11 11.72
C GLU A 148 -13.57 0.25 12.92
N SER A 149 -12.74 -0.74 13.26
CA SER A 149 -12.95 -1.63 14.41
C SER A 149 -12.50 -1.03 15.74
N LYS A 150 -12.03 0.23 15.76
CA LYS A 150 -11.52 0.96 16.95
C LYS A 150 -10.39 0.22 17.68
N VAL A 151 -9.61 -0.57 16.97
CA VAL A 151 -8.47 -1.31 17.51
C VAL A 151 -7.21 -0.46 17.40
N LYS A 152 -6.54 -0.21 18.53
CA LYS A 152 -5.32 0.61 18.58
C LYS A 152 -4.18 -0.05 17.79
N THR A 153 -3.41 0.73 17.05
CA THR A 153 -2.26 0.23 16.28
C THR A 153 -1.22 -0.47 17.15
N ARG A 154 -1.04 -0.03 18.40
CA ARG A 154 -0.12 -0.67 19.36
C ARG A 154 -0.58 -2.01 19.89
N GLN A 155 -1.85 -2.38 19.71
CA GLN A 155 -2.35 -3.68 20.13
C GLN A 155 -1.89 -4.72 19.11
N PRO A 156 -1.06 -5.70 19.48
CA PRO A 156 -0.69 -6.78 18.57
C PRO A 156 -1.92 -7.62 18.24
N LEU A 157 -2.00 -8.11 17.01
CA LEU A 157 -3.03 -9.03 16.55
C LEU A 157 -2.38 -10.33 16.10
N ARG A 158 -3.16 -11.40 16.07
CA ARG A 158 -2.65 -12.73 15.75
C ARG A 158 -2.22 -12.83 14.29
N ARG A 159 -3.09 -12.42 13.36
CA ARG A 159 -2.82 -12.57 11.92
C ARG A 159 -3.59 -11.55 11.08
N ALA A 160 -3.04 -11.31 9.90
CA ALA A 160 -3.73 -10.70 8.78
C ALA A 160 -3.91 -11.73 7.67
N LEU A 161 -5.11 -11.80 7.09
CA LEU A 161 -5.39 -12.53 5.86
C LEU A 161 -5.45 -11.52 4.72
N VAL A 162 -4.77 -11.81 3.60
CA VAL A 162 -4.62 -10.88 2.49
C VAL A 162 -5.03 -11.54 1.18
N ALA A 163 -5.94 -10.90 0.46
CA ALA A 163 -6.22 -11.22 -0.94
C ALA A 163 -5.76 -10.05 -1.80
N ALA A 164 -4.75 -10.28 -2.63
CA ALA A 164 -4.22 -9.28 -3.54
C ALA A 164 -3.49 -9.94 -4.72
N GLY A 165 -3.63 -9.37 -5.89
CA GLY A 165 -2.80 -9.74 -7.04
C GLY A 165 -1.32 -9.46 -6.72
N GLY A 166 -0.44 -10.42 -7.04
CA GLY A 166 1.00 -10.26 -6.78
C GLY A 166 1.46 -10.62 -5.35
N TRP A 167 0.55 -10.98 -4.43
CA TRP A 167 0.90 -11.36 -3.06
C TRP A 167 1.98 -12.47 -2.99
N SER A 168 1.82 -13.53 -3.78
CA SER A 168 2.75 -14.66 -3.79
C SER A 168 4.14 -14.35 -4.36
N GLN A 169 4.30 -13.20 -4.99
CA GLN A 169 5.54 -12.73 -5.59
C GLN A 169 6.31 -11.77 -4.67
N LEU A 170 5.72 -11.39 -3.52
CA LEU A 170 6.37 -10.48 -2.58
C LEU A 170 7.58 -11.14 -1.92
N PRO A 171 8.75 -10.49 -1.91
CA PRO A 171 9.90 -10.90 -1.13
C PRO A 171 9.58 -11.03 0.37
N ALA A 172 10.26 -11.94 1.06
CA ALA A 172 10.00 -12.22 2.48
C ALA A 172 10.28 -11.02 3.40
N ASP A 173 11.18 -10.13 3.02
CA ASP A 173 11.47 -8.90 3.76
C ASP A 173 10.35 -7.85 3.56
N LEU A 174 9.75 -7.74 2.37
CA LEU A 174 8.58 -6.90 2.16
C LEU A 174 7.32 -7.44 2.87
N LEU A 175 7.16 -8.76 2.98
CA LEU A 175 6.09 -9.35 3.80
C LEU A 175 6.25 -8.98 5.29
N ARG A 176 7.48 -8.91 5.77
CA ARG A 176 7.78 -8.44 7.14
C ARG A 176 7.38 -6.98 7.35
N GLU A 177 7.56 -6.12 6.33
CA GLU A 177 7.08 -4.73 6.42
C GLU A 177 5.57 -4.65 6.70
N ILE A 178 4.77 -5.53 6.08
CA ILE A 178 3.32 -5.59 6.34
C ILE A 178 3.04 -6.03 7.79
N THR A 179 3.70 -7.09 8.26
CA THR A 179 3.48 -7.59 9.63
C THR A 179 3.87 -6.54 10.68
N ASP A 180 4.97 -5.84 10.48
CA ASP A 180 5.45 -4.82 11.40
C ASP A 180 4.53 -3.58 11.40
N GLU A 181 4.12 -3.10 10.23
CA GLU A 181 3.25 -1.93 10.12
C GLU A 181 1.84 -2.19 10.65
N LEU A 182 1.33 -3.39 10.44
CA LEU A 182 0.02 -3.80 10.94
C LEU A 182 0.10 -4.33 12.39
N ASN A 183 1.29 -4.48 12.96
CA ASN A 183 1.51 -5.08 14.27
C ASN A 183 0.74 -6.41 14.41
N VAL A 184 1.00 -7.32 13.46
CA VAL A 184 0.44 -8.68 13.44
C VAL A 184 1.56 -9.70 13.53
N LEU A 185 1.30 -10.86 14.13
CA LEU A 185 2.32 -11.91 14.27
C LEU A 185 2.56 -12.65 12.94
N SER A 186 1.60 -12.64 12.03
CA SER A 186 1.73 -13.22 10.69
C SER A 186 0.81 -12.56 9.69
N ALA A 187 1.22 -12.56 8.41
CA ALA A 187 0.38 -12.20 7.29
C ALA A 187 0.41 -13.35 6.28
N VAL A 188 -0.75 -13.84 5.89
CA VAL A 188 -0.90 -14.99 4.99
C VAL A 188 -1.94 -14.71 3.91
N ALA A 189 -1.85 -15.43 2.80
CA ALA A 189 -2.87 -15.33 1.76
C ALA A 189 -4.25 -15.73 2.30
N LEU A 190 -5.28 -15.01 1.88
CA LEU A 190 -6.67 -15.40 2.06
C LEU A 190 -6.97 -16.55 1.09
N ASP A 191 -7.40 -17.65 1.59
CA ASP A 191 -7.78 -18.80 0.76
C ASP A 191 -9.31 -19.01 0.74
N SER A 192 -9.77 -19.98 -0.05
CA SER A 192 -11.18 -20.29 -0.18
C SER A 192 -11.82 -20.83 1.12
N SER A 193 -11.02 -21.36 2.05
CA SER A 193 -11.50 -21.80 3.37
C SER A 193 -11.80 -20.65 4.32
N ASP A 194 -11.16 -19.50 4.07
CA ASP A 194 -11.34 -18.26 4.82
C ASP A 194 -12.43 -17.34 4.22
N SER A 195 -13.14 -17.78 3.16
CA SER A 195 -14.13 -16.97 2.43
C SER A 195 -15.33 -16.50 3.28
N ASP A 196 -15.45 -17.01 4.49
CA ASP A 196 -16.55 -16.73 5.43
C ASP A 196 -16.21 -15.60 6.44
N LEU A 197 -15.44 -14.59 6.01
CA LEU A 197 -15.01 -13.47 6.87
C LEU A 197 -16.03 -12.33 6.94
N VAL A 198 -16.94 -12.28 6.00
CA VAL A 198 -17.90 -11.18 5.85
C VAL A 198 -19.30 -11.74 5.82
N GLU A 199 -20.18 -11.19 6.63
CA GLU A 199 -21.60 -11.43 6.52
C GLU A 199 -22.17 -10.45 5.49
N VAL A 200 -22.68 -11.00 4.41
CA VAL A 200 -23.28 -10.22 3.33
C VAL A 200 -24.77 -10.07 3.59
N SER A 201 -25.22 -8.84 3.68
CA SER A 201 -26.65 -8.53 3.74
C SER A 201 -27.06 -7.74 2.50
N VAL A 202 -28.21 -8.11 1.95
CA VAL A 202 -28.77 -7.44 0.78
C VAL A 202 -30.09 -6.79 1.16
N LYS A 203 -30.20 -5.50 0.86
CA LYS A 203 -31.45 -4.74 1.04
C LYS A 203 -31.94 -4.27 -0.31
N ALA A 204 -33.26 -4.28 -0.49
CA ALA A 204 -33.89 -3.74 -1.68
C ALA A 204 -33.69 -2.22 -1.79
N ASN A 205 -33.26 -1.73 -2.95
CA ASN A 205 -33.24 -0.31 -3.27
C ASN A 205 -34.64 0.11 -3.75
N PHE A 206 -35.49 0.51 -2.84
CA PHE A 206 -36.90 0.86 -3.14
C PHE A 206 -37.03 1.97 -4.19
N ARG A 207 -36.05 2.85 -4.32
CA ARG A 207 -36.07 3.95 -5.29
C ARG A 207 -35.93 3.41 -6.72
N GLU A 208 -34.97 2.54 -6.96
CA GLU A 208 -34.73 1.99 -8.29
C GLU A 208 -35.73 0.89 -8.63
N LEU A 209 -36.05 0.03 -7.68
CA LEU A 209 -37.13 -0.98 -7.85
C LEU A 209 -38.50 -0.31 -8.15
N GLY A 210 -38.76 0.84 -7.53
CA GLY A 210 -40.03 1.59 -7.79
C GLY A 210 -40.12 2.08 -9.22
N LYS A 211 -39.05 2.48 -9.85
CA LYS A 211 -39.00 2.91 -11.27
C LYS A 211 -39.25 1.73 -12.22
N ARG A 212 -38.75 0.55 -11.88
CA ARG A 212 -38.80 -0.64 -12.75
C ARG A 212 -40.08 -1.48 -12.56
N PHE A 213 -40.51 -1.66 -11.32
CA PHE A 213 -41.57 -2.62 -10.96
C PHE A 213 -42.86 -1.96 -10.44
N GLY A 214 -42.85 -0.65 -10.23
CA GLY A 214 -44.06 0.11 -9.86
C GLY A 214 -44.81 -0.51 -8.67
N LYS A 215 -46.05 -1.00 -8.89
CA LYS A 215 -46.90 -1.59 -7.85
C LYS A 215 -46.38 -2.94 -7.30
N GLN A 216 -45.52 -3.62 -8.04
CA GLN A 216 -44.95 -4.92 -7.61
C GLN A 216 -43.69 -4.74 -6.72
N THR A 217 -43.18 -3.52 -6.56
CA THR A 217 -42.00 -3.21 -5.75
C THR A 217 -42.00 -3.88 -4.35
N PRO A 218 -43.08 -3.83 -3.56
CA PRO A 218 -43.05 -4.47 -2.24
C PRO A 218 -42.87 -5.98 -2.28
N ILE A 219 -43.39 -6.64 -3.32
CA ILE A 219 -43.31 -8.10 -3.48
C ILE A 219 -41.89 -8.47 -3.90
N VAL A 220 -41.32 -7.75 -4.87
CA VAL A 220 -39.93 -7.93 -5.31
C VAL A 220 -38.95 -7.65 -4.16
N ALA A 221 -39.15 -6.58 -3.40
CA ALA A 221 -38.33 -6.27 -2.24
C ALA A 221 -38.35 -7.33 -1.16
N LYS A 222 -39.52 -7.97 -0.92
CA LYS A 222 -39.66 -9.08 0.01
C LYS A 222 -38.92 -10.33 -0.50
N SER A 223 -38.99 -10.62 -1.80
CA SER A 223 -38.26 -11.73 -2.41
C SER A 223 -36.74 -11.51 -2.39
N VAL A 224 -36.26 -10.30 -2.62
CA VAL A 224 -34.85 -9.92 -2.45
C VAL A 224 -34.38 -10.16 -1.01
N ALA A 225 -35.19 -9.75 -0.01
CA ALA A 225 -34.85 -9.94 1.40
C ALA A 225 -34.89 -11.41 1.85
N ALA A 226 -35.65 -12.24 1.16
CA ALA A 226 -35.76 -13.68 1.44
C ALA A 226 -34.71 -14.53 0.69
N ALA A 227 -34.07 -13.97 -0.33
CA ALA A 227 -33.04 -14.65 -1.11
C ALA A 227 -31.78 -14.89 -0.28
N ASN A 228 -30.99 -15.91 -0.66
CA ASN A 228 -29.67 -16.11 -0.10
C ASN A 228 -28.74 -14.97 -0.54
N ALA A 229 -28.38 -14.11 0.41
CA ALA A 229 -27.58 -12.91 0.14
C ALA A 229 -26.22 -13.24 -0.51
N ALA A 230 -25.56 -14.34 -0.10
CA ALA A 230 -24.27 -14.73 -0.64
C ALA A 230 -24.37 -15.18 -2.10
N GLU A 231 -25.41 -15.99 -2.44
CA GLU A 231 -25.67 -16.45 -3.81
C GLU A 231 -26.02 -15.27 -4.72
N LEU A 232 -26.91 -14.38 -4.24
CA LEU A 232 -27.33 -13.19 -4.97
C LEU A 232 -26.15 -12.29 -5.30
N VAL A 233 -25.29 -11.99 -4.33
CA VAL A 233 -24.11 -11.14 -4.53
C VAL A 233 -23.09 -11.81 -5.44
N SER A 234 -22.86 -13.12 -5.28
CA SER A 234 -21.97 -13.89 -6.14
C SER A 234 -22.43 -13.86 -7.61
N ALA A 235 -23.72 -14.07 -7.85
CA ALA A 235 -24.30 -14.04 -9.19
C ALA A 235 -24.23 -12.63 -9.82
N ILE A 236 -24.59 -11.59 -9.06
CA ILE A 236 -24.49 -10.19 -9.52
C ILE A 236 -23.04 -9.84 -9.91
N ARG A 237 -22.06 -10.29 -9.14
CA ARG A 237 -20.62 -10.04 -9.44
C ARG A 237 -20.14 -10.80 -10.67
N ALA A 238 -20.64 -12.03 -10.87
CA ALA A 238 -20.23 -12.90 -11.97
C ALA A 238 -20.90 -12.55 -13.30
N THR A 239 -22.21 -12.26 -13.28
CA THR A 239 -23.05 -12.13 -14.47
C THR A 239 -23.70 -10.75 -14.63
N GLY A 240 -23.59 -9.87 -13.65
CA GLY A 240 -24.24 -8.56 -13.63
C GLY A 240 -25.73 -8.59 -13.26
N SER A 241 -26.30 -9.76 -12.97
CA SER A 241 -27.72 -9.92 -12.63
C SER A 241 -28.00 -11.18 -11.82
N PHE A 242 -29.14 -11.20 -11.16
CA PHE A 242 -29.65 -12.36 -10.43
C PHE A 242 -31.12 -12.56 -10.74
N GLU A 243 -31.55 -13.80 -10.99
CA GLU A 243 -32.93 -14.12 -11.26
C GLU A 243 -33.68 -14.56 -10.00
N LEU A 244 -34.79 -13.90 -9.70
CA LEU A 244 -35.69 -14.22 -8.59
C LEU A 244 -37.05 -14.68 -9.12
N THR A 245 -37.63 -15.70 -8.49
CA THR A 245 -39.02 -16.05 -8.75
C THR A 245 -39.95 -15.27 -7.82
N VAL A 246 -40.82 -14.45 -8.39
CA VAL A 246 -41.75 -13.58 -7.70
C VAL A 246 -43.17 -13.92 -8.22
N ASP A 247 -44.02 -14.43 -7.37
CA ASP A 247 -45.41 -14.83 -7.73
C ASP A 247 -45.50 -15.74 -8.98
N GLY A 248 -44.48 -16.58 -9.22
CA GLY A 248 -44.42 -17.50 -10.36
C GLY A 248 -43.82 -16.90 -11.63
N GLU A 249 -43.45 -15.64 -11.63
CA GLU A 249 -42.73 -14.97 -12.72
C GLU A 249 -41.26 -14.83 -12.38
N THR A 250 -40.38 -14.92 -13.39
CA THR A 250 -38.93 -14.67 -13.22
C THR A 250 -38.65 -13.20 -13.34
N VAL A 251 -38.09 -12.62 -12.29
CA VAL A 251 -37.69 -11.21 -12.21
C VAL A 251 -36.16 -11.13 -12.16
N THR A 252 -35.55 -10.35 -13.06
CA THR A 252 -34.13 -10.11 -13.07
C THR A 252 -33.81 -8.89 -12.21
N VAL A 253 -32.97 -9.09 -11.19
CA VAL A 253 -32.42 -8.06 -10.30
C VAL A 253 -31.01 -7.69 -10.73
N THR A 254 -30.73 -6.40 -10.78
CA THR A 254 -29.42 -5.82 -11.17
C THR A 254 -28.74 -5.17 -9.96
N PRO A 255 -27.44 -4.80 -10.05
CA PRO A 255 -26.75 -4.11 -8.95
C PRO A 255 -27.46 -2.85 -8.44
N ASP A 256 -28.12 -2.10 -9.32
CA ASP A 256 -28.84 -0.86 -8.98
C ASP A 256 -30.09 -1.10 -8.13
N ASP A 257 -30.68 -2.29 -8.26
CA ASP A 257 -31.91 -2.68 -7.56
C ASP A 257 -31.70 -3.06 -6.10
N VAL A 258 -30.46 -3.23 -5.68
CA VAL A 258 -30.09 -3.71 -4.34
C VAL A 258 -29.02 -2.86 -3.71
N VAL A 259 -29.06 -2.77 -2.39
CA VAL A 259 -27.98 -2.21 -1.57
C VAL A 259 -27.30 -3.39 -0.88
N ILE A 260 -26.08 -3.69 -1.32
CA ILE A 260 -25.27 -4.75 -0.73
C ILE A 260 -24.49 -4.12 0.43
N THR A 261 -24.61 -4.70 1.61
CA THR A 261 -23.86 -4.32 2.81
C THR A 261 -23.02 -5.50 3.26
N GLU A 262 -21.72 -5.32 3.29
CA GLU A 262 -20.77 -6.31 3.80
C GLU A 262 -20.38 -5.90 5.21
N THR A 263 -20.64 -6.78 6.18
CA THR A 263 -20.28 -6.54 7.59
C THR A 263 -19.27 -7.60 8.00
N PRO A 264 -18.10 -7.21 8.54
CA PRO A 264 -17.14 -8.19 9.06
C PRO A 264 -17.83 -9.09 10.11
N LYS A 265 -17.60 -10.40 10.03
CA LYS A 265 -18.06 -11.32 11.08
C LYS A 265 -17.39 -10.98 12.42
N GLN A 266 -18.06 -11.35 13.49
CA GLN A 266 -17.56 -11.14 14.85
C GLN A 266 -16.14 -11.73 15.00
N GLY A 267 -15.21 -10.90 15.46
CA GLY A 267 -13.78 -11.26 15.61
C GLY A 267 -12.91 -10.92 14.42
N TRP A 268 -13.44 -10.30 13.37
CA TRP A 268 -12.69 -9.84 12.22
C TRP A 268 -12.87 -8.35 11.95
N ALA A 269 -11.81 -7.71 11.46
CA ALA A 269 -11.84 -6.38 10.86
C ALA A 269 -11.42 -6.52 9.40
N VAL A 270 -12.26 -6.11 8.48
CA VAL A 270 -12.03 -6.30 7.03
C VAL A 270 -12.09 -4.95 6.32
N ALA A 271 -11.13 -4.69 5.47
CA ALA A 271 -11.17 -3.58 4.53
C ALA A 271 -10.85 -4.09 3.12
N THR A 272 -11.57 -3.56 2.14
CA THR A 272 -11.41 -3.91 0.72
C THR A 272 -11.40 -2.64 -0.11
N ASP A 273 -10.45 -2.55 -1.03
CA ASP A 273 -10.38 -1.49 -2.04
C ASP A 273 -9.65 -2.00 -3.28
N GLY A 274 -10.07 -1.56 -4.48
CA GLY A 274 -9.41 -1.87 -5.75
C GLY A 274 -9.21 -3.37 -6.05
N GLY A 275 -10.00 -4.27 -5.44
CA GLY A 275 -9.85 -5.73 -5.55
C GLY A 275 -8.83 -6.33 -4.58
N GLU A 276 -8.25 -5.53 -3.71
CA GLU A 276 -7.37 -5.95 -2.62
C GLU A 276 -8.16 -6.02 -1.32
N THR A 277 -7.95 -7.04 -0.49
CA THR A 277 -8.63 -7.23 0.80
C THR A 277 -7.62 -7.54 1.89
N VAL A 278 -7.79 -6.89 3.03
CA VAL A 278 -7.06 -7.21 4.27
C VAL A 278 -8.07 -7.48 5.37
N ALA A 279 -7.99 -8.67 5.97
CA ALA A 279 -8.80 -9.08 7.11
C ALA A 279 -7.89 -9.32 8.33
N LEU A 280 -8.18 -8.65 9.43
CA LEU A 280 -7.42 -8.72 10.68
C LEU A 280 -8.17 -9.56 11.71
N ASP A 281 -7.50 -10.54 12.29
CA ASP A 281 -8.03 -11.37 13.36
C ASP A 281 -7.98 -10.59 14.68
N LEU A 282 -9.14 -10.21 15.20
CA LEU A 282 -9.30 -9.42 16.43
C LEU A 282 -9.36 -10.29 17.69
N THR A 283 -9.30 -11.62 17.56
CA THR A 283 -9.36 -12.52 18.72
C THR A 283 -8.11 -12.36 19.58
N LEU A 284 -8.32 -12.04 20.86
CA LEU A 284 -7.27 -11.88 21.84
C LEU A 284 -7.11 -13.18 22.63
N ASP A 285 -6.21 -14.04 22.18
CA ASP A 285 -5.82 -15.21 22.95
C ASP A 285 -4.79 -14.85 24.07
N ARG A 286 -4.43 -15.86 24.91
CA ARG A 286 -3.48 -15.64 25.99
C ARG A 286 -2.08 -15.25 25.49
N PHE A 287 -1.70 -15.71 24.30
CA PHE A 287 -0.38 -15.45 23.70
C PHE A 287 -0.29 -13.98 23.27
N VAL A 288 -1.31 -13.49 22.55
CA VAL A 288 -1.37 -12.07 22.12
C VAL A 288 -1.39 -11.12 23.32
N LYS A 289 -2.09 -11.50 24.40
CA LYS A 289 -2.09 -10.70 25.65
C LYS A 289 -0.72 -10.68 26.31
N HIS A 290 0.05 -11.73 26.23
CA HIS A 290 1.41 -11.78 26.81
C HIS A 290 2.39 -10.90 26.03
N VAL A 291 2.33 -10.93 24.69
CA VAL A 291 3.16 -10.06 23.81
C VAL A 291 2.82 -8.58 23.99
N ALA A 292 1.56 -8.25 24.31
CA ALA A 292 1.15 -6.87 24.56
C ALA A 292 1.58 -6.33 25.93
N ALA A 293 2.04 -7.19 26.85
CA ALA A 293 2.41 -6.83 28.23
C ALA A 293 3.93 -6.64 28.43
N VAL A 294 4.74 -6.91 27.40
CA VAL A 294 6.19 -6.72 27.33
C VAL A 294 6.52 -5.47 26.52
#